data_45bd363fee8f3f3306130c9e4a03dc09
#
_entry.id   45bd363fee8f3f3306130c9e4a03dc09
#
_cell.length_a   1.000
_cell.length_b   1.000
_cell.length_c   1.000
_cell.angle_alpha   90.00
_cell.angle_beta   90.00
_cell.angle_gamma   90.00
#
_symmetry.space_group_name_H-M   'P 1'
#
loop_
_entity.id
_entity.type
_entity.pdbx_description
1 polymer ?
#
loop_
_entity_poly.entity_id
_entity_poly.type
_entity_poly.pdbx_seq_one_letter_code
_entity_poly.pdbx_strand_id
1 'polypeptide(L)'
;TDQVEFANVILLNKTDLVSEPDLRNLYDIIHKLNPEARIIPSNYSKVNLRDVINTGLFDFDKAESSAGWIKELENEHVPETEEYGIGSFVYRRKKPFHPERFLDYVKTKFPSNIIRSKGLFWIASRSDQALVWSTAGGSVKTDPAGVWWASMPFTERINYSAFVNNQQHIESNWGADFGDRKIELVFIGQNLDVKSIVQDLDNCLLDDFEIEKWKNDQFTKIDKWPILN
;
A
#
# COMPACT_ATOMS: atom_id res chain seq x y z
N THR A 1 -9.27 -2.74 9.30
CA THR A 1 -8.47 -1.56 8.83
C THR A 1 -9.16 -0.82 7.70
N ASP A 2 -9.67 -1.48 6.67
CA ASP A 2 -10.37 -0.78 5.58
C ASP A 2 -11.54 0.08 6.10
N GLN A 3 -12.26 -0.38 7.13
CA GLN A 3 -13.32 0.42 7.77
C GLN A 3 -12.79 1.68 8.44
N VAL A 4 -11.58 1.65 9.01
CA VAL A 4 -10.95 2.83 9.62
C VAL A 4 -10.55 3.83 8.53
N GLU A 5 -9.99 3.35 7.43
CA GLU A 5 -9.52 4.19 6.31
C GLU A 5 -10.65 4.99 5.65
N PHE A 6 -11.89 4.50 5.69
CA PHE A 6 -13.05 5.12 5.02
C PHE A 6 -14.13 5.65 5.97
N ALA A 7 -13.91 5.58 7.28
CA ALA A 7 -14.89 6.06 8.25
C ALA A 7 -14.92 7.61 8.30
N ASN A 8 -16.11 8.21 8.27
CA ASN A 8 -16.24 9.64 8.52
C ASN A 8 -16.15 9.99 10.02
N VAL A 9 -16.59 9.06 10.88
CA VAL A 9 -16.54 9.19 12.34
C VAL A 9 -16.00 7.90 12.93
N ILE A 10 -15.03 8.03 13.83
CA ILE A 10 -14.42 6.91 14.55
C ILE A 10 -14.60 7.13 16.05
N LEU A 11 -15.23 6.18 16.72
CA LEU A 11 -15.36 6.21 18.17
C LEU A 11 -14.21 5.43 18.82
N LEU A 12 -13.35 6.12 19.57
CA LEU A 12 -12.37 5.50 20.45
C LEU A 12 -13.04 5.18 21.76
N ASN A 13 -13.56 3.96 21.89
CA ASN A 13 -14.25 3.58 23.11
C ASN A 13 -13.30 2.97 24.15
N LYS A 14 -13.74 2.94 25.43
CA LYS A 14 -12.98 2.44 26.58
C LYS A 14 -11.71 3.26 26.87
N THR A 15 -11.75 4.56 26.65
CA THR A 15 -10.61 5.44 26.90
C THR A 15 -10.24 5.56 28.37
N ASP A 16 -11.15 5.15 29.25
CA ASP A 16 -10.93 5.00 30.72
C ASP A 16 -9.97 3.85 31.08
N LEU A 17 -9.67 2.93 30.15
CA LEU A 17 -8.80 1.77 30.38
C LEU A 17 -7.36 1.96 29.88
N VAL A 18 -7.04 3.09 29.28
CA VAL A 18 -5.72 3.39 28.74
C VAL A 18 -5.13 4.65 29.35
N SER A 19 -3.81 4.75 29.37
CA SER A 19 -3.15 5.97 29.82
C SER A 19 -3.30 7.11 28.80
N GLU A 20 -3.17 8.36 29.25
CA GLU A 20 -3.18 9.54 28.37
C GLU A 20 -2.13 9.47 27.25
N PRO A 21 -0.88 9.00 27.48
CA PRO A 21 0.08 8.80 26.40
C PRO A 21 -0.37 7.75 25.38
N ASP A 22 -0.94 6.62 25.83
CA ASP A 22 -1.42 5.57 24.93
C ASP A 22 -2.62 6.05 24.11
N LEU A 23 -3.51 6.83 24.73
CA LEU A 23 -4.65 7.42 24.02
C LEU A 23 -4.20 8.37 22.91
N ARG A 24 -3.20 9.21 23.17
CA ARG A 24 -2.60 10.09 22.15
C ARG A 24 -1.97 9.28 21.03
N ASN A 25 -1.18 8.26 21.35
CA ASN A 25 -0.57 7.38 20.36
C ASN A 25 -1.64 6.70 19.48
N LEU A 26 -2.74 6.21 20.05
CA LEU A 26 -3.86 5.65 19.28
C LEU A 26 -4.51 6.68 18.35
N TYR A 27 -4.68 7.91 18.86
CA TYR A 27 -5.24 9.00 18.05
C TYR A 27 -4.36 9.28 16.84
N ASP A 28 -3.05 9.39 17.02
CA ASP A 28 -2.10 9.68 15.94
C ASP A 28 -2.03 8.54 14.91
N ILE A 29 -2.05 7.27 15.37
CA ILE A 29 -2.16 6.11 14.47
C ILE A 29 -3.41 6.21 13.59
N ILE A 30 -4.56 6.48 14.19
CA ILE A 30 -5.83 6.55 13.46
C ILE A 30 -5.85 7.75 12.53
N HIS A 31 -5.34 8.89 12.97
CA HIS A 31 -5.25 10.09 12.15
C HIS A 31 -4.32 9.89 10.94
N LYS A 32 -3.22 9.16 11.11
CA LYS A 32 -2.34 8.81 9.97
C LYS A 32 -2.99 7.85 8.99
N LEU A 33 -3.83 6.92 9.47
CA LEU A 33 -4.60 6.00 8.62
C LEU A 33 -5.75 6.70 7.89
N ASN A 34 -6.39 7.66 8.56
CA ASN A 34 -7.51 8.42 8.01
C ASN A 34 -7.52 9.84 8.58
N PRO A 35 -6.81 10.77 7.92
CA PRO A 35 -6.71 12.15 8.37
C PRO A 35 -8.02 12.95 8.27
N GLU A 36 -9.02 12.47 7.53
CA GLU A 36 -10.32 13.11 7.37
C GLU A 36 -11.35 12.67 8.43
N ALA A 37 -11.07 11.58 9.14
CA ALA A 37 -12.00 11.06 10.13
C ALA A 37 -12.13 11.97 11.35
N ARG A 38 -13.37 12.22 11.77
CA ARG A 38 -13.64 12.83 13.08
C ARG A 38 -13.50 11.77 14.16
N ILE A 39 -12.44 11.85 14.98
CA ILE A 39 -12.18 10.90 16.05
C ILE A 39 -12.81 11.42 17.36
N ILE A 40 -13.63 10.59 18.00
CA ILE A 40 -14.36 10.93 19.24
C ILE A 40 -13.98 9.94 20.32
N PRO A 41 -13.28 10.36 21.38
CA PRO A 41 -13.05 9.52 22.57
C PRO A 41 -14.35 9.28 23.32
N SER A 42 -14.56 8.09 23.85
CA SER A 42 -15.77 7.73 24.60
C SER A 42 -15.52 6.66 25.64
N ASN A 43 -16.39 6.64 26.66
CA ASN A 43 -16.45 5.61 27.69
C ASN A 43 -17.84 4.99 27.66
N TYR A 44 -17.92 3.65 27.66
CA TYR A 44 -19.17 2.91 27.56
C TYR A 44 -20.02 3.33 26.33
N SER A 45 -19.37 3.73 25.23
CA SER A 45 -20.00 4.24 23.99
C SER A 45 -20.95 5.43 24.22
N LYS A 46 -20.73 6.20 25.28
CA LYS A 46 -21.52 7.41 25.57
C LYS A 46 -21.05 8.55 24.67
N VAL A 47 -21.84 8.87 23.67
CA VAL A 47 -21.61 9.97 22.72
C VAL A 47 -22.89 10.73 22.47
N ASN A 48 -22.79 11.97 22.04
CA ASN A 48 -23.97 12.70 21.56
C ASN A 48 -24.41 12.11 20.22
N LEU A 49 -25.67 11.72 20.09
CA LEU A 49 -26.21 11.12 18.87
C LEU A 49 -26.03 12.02 17.63
N ARG A 50 -26.03 13.34 17.80
CA ARG A 50 -25.78 14.29 16.70
C ARG A 50 -24.37 14.20 16.12
N ASP A 51 -23.43 13.64 16.87
CA ASP A 51 -22.03 13.48 16.44
C ASP A 51 -21.84 12.24 15.55
N VAL A 52 -22.81 11.33 15.53
CA VAL A 52 -22.72 10.03 14.83
C VAL A 52 -23.88 9.76 13.86
N ILE A 53 -25.01 10.48 14.01
CA ILE A 53 -26.19 10.32 13.15
C ILE A 53 -26.42 11.62 12.37
N ASN A 54 -26.69 11.50 11.06
CA ASN A 54 -26.91 12.62 10.14
C ASN A 54 -25.80 13.67 10.18
N THR A 55 -24.58 13.22 10.22
CA THR A 55 -23.40 14.10 10.34
C THR A 55 -23.17 14.97 9.09
N GLY A 56 -23.73 14.57 7.94
CA GLY A 56 -23.49 15.23 6.65
C GLY A 56 -22.02 15.15 6.16
N LEU A 57 -21.19 14.34 6.80
CA LEU A 57 -19.75 14.23 6.49
C LEU A 57 -19.46 13.29 5.31
N PHE A 58 -20.43 12.49 4.90
CA PHE A 58 -20.19 11.56 3.79
C PHE A 58 -20.14 12.33 2.47
N ASP A 59 -19.03 12.18 1.78
CA ASP A 59 -18.74 12.70 0.46
C ASP A 59 -18.13 11.58 -0.36
N PHE A 60 -18.76 11.20 -1.46
CA PHE A 60 -18.33 10.04 -2.27
C PHE A 60 -16.96 10.29 -2.90
N ASP A 61 -16.72 11.48 -3.46
CA ASP A 61 -15.48 11.82 -4.14
C ASP A 61 -14.30 11.89 -3.14
N LYS A 62 -14.57 12.40 -1.94
CA LYS A 62 -13.59 12.40 -0.84
C LYS A 62 -13.31 10.99 -0.30
N ALA A 63 -14.34 10.15 -0.21
CA ALA A 63 -14.15 8.78 0.29
C ALA A 63 -13.21 7.96 -0.60
N GLU A 64 -13.22 8.20 -1.91
CA GLU A 64 -12.35 7.50 -2.86
C GLU A 64 -10.87 7.90 -2.70
N SER A 65 -10.57 9.14 -2.31
CA SER A 65 -9.20 9.70 -2.18
C SER A 65 -8.72 9.90 -0.74
N SER A 66 -9.54 9.61 0.27
CA SER A 66 -9.28 10.03 1.66
C SER A 66 -8.33 9.14 2.44
N ALA A 67 -8.13 7.91 2.03
CA ALA A 67 -7.24 6.99 2.76
C ALA A 67 -5.82 7.55 2.84
N GLY A 68 -5.24 7.57 4.04
CA GLY A 68 -3.92 8.15 4.30
C GLY A 68 -2.82 7.62 3.38
N TRP A 69 -2.88 6.33 3.00
CA TRP A 69 -1.90 5.73 2.09
C TRP A 69 -1.99 6.28 0.65
N ILE A 70 -3.17 6.74 0.18
CA ILE A 70 -3.32 7.38 -1.13
C ILE A 70 -2.63 8.74 -1.11
N LYS A 71 -2.83 9.53 -0.05
CA LYS A 71 -2.16 10.82 0.14
C LYS A 71 -0.63 10.67 0.18
N GLU A 72 -0.12 9.60 0.79
CA GLU A 72 1.31 9.31 0.79
C GLU A 72 1.85 8.94 -0.61
N LEU A 73 1.06 8.29 -1.46
CA LEU A 73 1.44 8.02 -2.84
C LEU A 73 1.52 9.29 -3.70
N GLU A 74 0.63 10.25 -3.46
CA GLU A 74 0.55 11.50 -4.24
C GLU A 74 1.60 12.53 -3.83
N ASN A 75 2.03 12.53 -2.55
CA ASN A 75 3.01 13.46 -2.06
C ASN A 75 4.44 13.05 -2.49
N GLU A 76 5.20 14.01 -3.04
CA GLU A 76 6.65 13.91 -3.12
C GLU A 76 7.19 13.92 -1.68
N HIS A 77 7.73 12.80 -1.29
CA HIS A 77 8.05 12.44 0.08
C HIS A 77 9.05 13.40 0.74
N VAL A 78 8.58 14.17 1.71
CA VAL A 78 9.41 14.71 2.79
C VAL A 78 9.10 13.84 4.02
N PRO A 79 10.10 13.14 4.61
CA PRO A 79 9.87 12.42 5.85
C PRO A 79 9.43 13.41 6.92
N GLU A 80 8.15 13.43 7.25
CA GLU A 80 7.66 14.23 8.37
C GLU A 80 8.23 13.63 9.66
N THR A 81 8.95 14.47 10.41
CA THR A 81 9.47 14.14 11.74
C THR A 81 8.29 14.09 12.70
N GLU A 82 8.00 12.92 13.16
CA GLU A 82 6.76 12.53 13.81
C GLU A 82 6.71 12.89 15.28
N GLU A 83 5.63 13.48 15.70
CA GLU A 83 5.19 13.38 17.08
C GLU A 83 4.83 11.91 17.35
N TYR A 84 5.47 11.31 18.36
CA TYR A 84 5.25 9.92 18.82
C TYR A 84 5.81 8.77 17.96
N GLY A 85 6.72 9.02 17.00
CA GLY A 85 7.42 7.96 16.27
C GLY A 85 6.57 7.21 15.24
N ILE A 86 5.41 7.74 14.85
CA ILE A 86 4.57 7.15 13.79
C ILE A 86 4.97 7.78 12.46
N GLY A 87 5.40 6.95 11.49
CA GLY A 87 5.88 7.36 10.21
C GLY A 87 5.32 6.60 9.04
N SER A 88 5.57 7.18 7.89
CA SER A 88 5.26 6.57 6.62
C SER A 88 6.39 6.78 5.64
N PHE A 89 6.51 5.85 4.70
CA PHE A 89 7.35 6.04 3.52
C PHE A 89 6.79 5.25 2.35
N VAL A 90 7.21 5.63 1.15
CA VAL A 90 6.84 4.95 -0.08
C VAL A 90 8.06 4.27 -0.68
N TYR A 91 7.95 2.97 -0.89
CA TYR A 91 8.95 2.18 -1.60
C TYR A 91 8.57 2.10 -3.07
N ARG A 92 9.42 2.65 -3.95
CA ARG A 92 9.21 2.67 -5.41
C ARG A 92 10.35 1.99 -6.13
N ARG A 93 10.04 0.98 -6.95
CA ARG A 93 11.02 0.31 -7.83
C ARG A 93 10.35 -0.11 -9.13
N LYS A 94 11.15 -0.24 -10.20
CA LYS A 94 10.70 -0.79 -11.49
C LYS A 94 11.01 -2.27 -11.61
N LYS A 95 12.14 -2.74 -11.07
CA LYS A 95 12.54 -4.15 -11.07
C LYS A 95 11.50 -5.02 -10.34
N PRO A 96 11.21 -6.25 -10.81
CA PRO A 96 10.28 -7.15 -10.12
C PRO A 96 10.90 -7.73 -8.85
N PHE A 97 10.06 -8.17 -7.94
CA PHE A 97 10.48 -9.06 -6.88
C PHE A 97 10.76 -10.48 -7.42
N HIS A 98 11.79 -11.11 -6.90
CA HIS A 98 11.98 -12.56 -7.01
C HIS A 98 10.91 -13.25 -6.15
N PRO A 99 10.09 -14.15 -6.71
CA PRO A 99 8.92 -14.67 -6.02
C PRO A 99 9.25 -15.39 -4.70
N GLU A 100 10.31 -16.18 -4.68
CA GLU A 100 10.69 -16.93 -3.46
C GLU A 100 11.36 -16.03 -2.42
N ARG A 101 12.27 -15.11 -2.81
CA ARG A 101 12.93 -14.20 -1.87
C ARG A 101 11.91 -13.27 -1.20
N PHE A 102 10.98 -12.73 -1.97
CA PHE A 102 9.96 -11.86 -1.41
C PHE A 102 8.97 -12.62 -0.53
N LEU A 103 8.58 -13.84 -0.92
CA LEU A 103 7.72 -14.68 -0.08
C LEU A 103 8.39 -15.05 1.25
N ASP A 104 9.68 -15.37 1.22
CA ASP A 104 10.46 -15.67 2.43
C ASP A 104 10.57 -14.44 3.34
N TYR A 105 10.91 -13.27 2.78
CA TYR A 105 10.93 -12.01 3.51
C TYR A 105 9.60 -11.75 4.24
N VAL A 106 8.49 -11.88 3.52
CA VAL A 106 7.14 -11.65 4.07
C VAL A 106 6.84 -12.61 5.22
N LYS A 107 7.29 -13.87 5.13
CA LYS A 107 7.02 -14.89 6.16
C LYS A 107 7.93 -14.80 7.38
N THR A 108 9.16 -14.35 7.20
CA THR A 108 10.20 -14.54 8.23
C THR A 108 10.78 -13.25 8.77
N LYS A 109 10.75 -12.14 8.00
CA LYS A 109 11.45 -10.90 8.31
C LYS A 109 10.59 -9.65 8.28
N PHE A 110 9.31 -9.77 7.89
CA PHE A 110 8.44 -8.60 7.79
C PHE A 110 8.30 -7.90 9.15
N PRO A 111 8.60 -6.59 9.25
CA PRO A 111 8.65 -5.88 10.53
C PRO A 111 7.29 -5.83 11.23
N SER A 112 7.25 -6.22 12.49
CA SER A 112 6.02 -6.23 13.31
C SER A 112 5.52 -4.84 13.70
N ASN A 113 6.36 -3.82 13.60
CA ASN A 113 6.02 -2.42 13.87
C ASN A 113 5.41 -1.70 12.66
N ILE A 114 5.23 -2.38 11.53
CA ILE A 114 4.42 -1.90 10.43
C ILE A 114 2.94 -2.12 10.79
N ILE A 115 2.21 -1.03 10.94
CA ILE A 115 0.78 -1.02 11.27
C ILE A 115 -0.05 -1.31 10.02
N ARG A 116 0.35 -0.69 8.90
CA ARG A 116 -0.33 -0.80 7.61
C ARG A 116 0.68 -0.72 6.48
N SER A 117 0.52 -1.55 5.46
CA SER A 117 1.12 -1.26 4.16
C SER A 117 0.16 -1.64 3.03
N LYS A 118 0.20 -0.87 1.94
CA LYS A 118 -0.69 -1.05 0.80
C LYS A 118 -0.01 -0.56 -0.48
N GLY A 119 -0.44 -1.09 -1.63
CA GLY A 119 0.02 -0.63 -2.92
C GLY A 119 0.03 -1.71 -3.99
N LEU A 120 0.79 -1.46 -5.04
CA LEU A 120 0.93 -2.36 -6.18
C LEU A 120 2.35 -2.94 -6.23
N PHE A 121 2.43 -4.19 -6.63
CA PHE A 121 3.71 -4.85 -6.89
C PHE A 121 3.58 -5.86 -8.03
N TRP A 122 4.70 -6.38 -8.48
CA TRP A 122 4.77 -7.48 -9.41
C TRP A 122 5.96 -8.39 -9.13
N ILE A 123 5.83 -9.65 -9.53
CA ILE A 123 6.84 -10.68 -9.36
C ILE A 123 7.25 -11.22 -10.73
N ALA A 124 8.51 -11.62 -10.85
CA ALA A 124 9.10 -12.01 -12.13
C ALA A 124 8.42 -13.22 -12.79
N SER A 125 7.89 -14.15 -12.00
CA SER A 125 7.18 -15.33 -12.48
C SER A 125 5.80 -15.06 -13.08
N ARG A 126 5.19 -13.89 -12.75
CA ARG A 126 3.87 -13.45 -13.22
C ARG A 126 3.94 -12.04 -13.78
N SER A 127 4.80 -11.86 -14.76
CA SER A 127 5.17 -10.53 -15.28
C SER A 127 4.04 -9.79 -16.02
N ASP A 128 2.97 -10.47 -16.37
CA ASP A 128 1.76 -9.89 -16.94
C ASP A 128 0.79 -9.34 -15.90
N GLN A 129 0.87 -9.83 -14.66
CA GLN A 129 -0.09 -9.49 -13.60
C GLN A 129 0.39 -8.36 -12.72
N ALA A 130 -0.47 -7.38 -12.49
CA ALA A 130 -0.37 -6.44 -11.38
C ALA A 130 -1.02 -7.07 -10.14
N LEU A 131 -0.34 -6.98 -9.01
CA LEU A 131 -0.82 -7.52 -7.74
C LEU A 131 -1.02 -6.39 -6.72
N VAL A 132 -2.14 -6.41 -6.01
CA VAL A 132 -2.36 -5.56 -4.85
C VAL A 132 -1.70 -6.19 -3.63
N TRP A 133 -0.99 -5.37 -2.88
CA TRP A 133 -0.46 -5.67 -1.56
C TRP A 133 -1.28 -4.97 -0.49
N SER A 134 -1.61 -5.68 0.57
CA SER A 134 -2.29 -5.10 1.73
C SER A 134 -1.88 -5.82 3.01
N THR A 135 -1.40 -5.07 4.00
CA THR A 135 -1.14 -5.62 5.34
C THR A 135 -1.86 -4.83 6.39
N ALA A 136 -2.29 -5.52 7.44
CA ALA A 136 -2.91 -4.92 8.60
C ALA A 136 -2.69 -5.79 9.83
N GLY A 137 -1.96 -5.27 10.84
CA GLY A 137 -1.78 -5.95 12.12
C GLY A 137 -1.25 -7.39 12.00
N GLY A 138 -0.25 -7.65 11.17
CA GLY A 138 0.34 -8.96 10.97
C GLY A 138 -0.36 -9.86 9.94
N SER A 139 -1.52 -9.47 9.44
CA SER A 139 -2.18 -10.16 8.32
C SER A 139 -1.69 -9.60 6.99
N VAL A 140 -1.37 -10.49 6.05
CA VAL A 140 -0.97 -10.13 4.68
C VAL A 140 -2.01 -10.66 3.70
N LYS A 141 -2.45 -9.80 2.79
CA LYS A 141 -3.34 -10.14 1.71
C LYS A 141 -2.77 -9.65 0.39
N THR A 142 -2.86 -10.49 -0.64
CA THR A 142 -2.50 -10.13 -2.02
C THR A 142 -3.62 -10.53 -2.96
N ASP A 143 -4.03 -9.62 -3.81
CA ASP A 143 -5.11 -9.86 -4.78
C ASP A 143 -4.62 -9.45 -6.19
N PRO A 144 -5.16 -10.04 -7.27
CA PRO A 144 -4.96 -9.52 -8.62
C PRO A 144 -5.51 -8.10 -8.74
N ALA A 145 -4.72 -7.20 -9.35
CA ALA A 145 -5.13 -5.82 -9.65
C ALA A 145 -5.45 -5.60 -11.13
N GLY A 146 -5.06 -6.54 -11.98
CA GLY A 146 -5.22 -6.46 -13.43
C GLY A 146 -3.97 -6.91 -14.17
N VAL A 147 -3.85 -6.44 -15.40
CA VAL A 147 -2.76 -6.78 -16.31
C VAL A 147 -2.00 -5.50 -16.66
N TRP A 148 -0.67 -5.59 -16.67
CA TRP A 148 0.19 -4.47 -17.08
C TRP A 148 0.04 -4.18 -18.57
N TRP A 149 -0.04 -2.92 -18.94
CA TRP A 149 -0.09 -2.54 -20.37
C TRP A 149 1.11 -3.05 -21.16
N ALA A 150 2.28 -3.11 -20.53
CA ALA A 150 3.49 -3.63 -21.15
C ALA A 150 3.44 -5.12 -21.51
N SER A 151 2.48 -5.89 -21.01
CA SER A 151 2.28 -7.29 -21.38
C SER A 151 1.40 -7.49 -22.60
N MET A 152 0.82 -6.41 -23.15
CA MET A 152 -0.01 -6.44 -24.36
C MET A 152 0.70 -5.73 -25.52
N PRO A 153 0.54 -6.20 -26.76
CA PRO A 153 0.97 -5.44 -27.96
C PRO A 153 0.26 -4.08 -28.03
N PHE A 154 0.91 -3.08 -28.61
CA PHE A 154 0.32 -1.75 -28.76
C PHE A 154 -1.01 -1.77 -29.53
N THR A 155 -1.09 -2.60 -30.57
CA THR A 155 -2.32 -2.80 -31.39
C THR A 155 -3.51 -3.32 -30.59
N GLU A 156 -3.26 -3.98 -29.48
CA GLU A 156 -4.30 -4.45 -28.56
C GLU A 156 -4.68 -3.37 -27.54
N ARG A 157 -3.68 -2.67 -26.96
CA ARG A 157 -3.91 -1.62 -25.93
C ARG A 157 -4.85 -0.52 -26.42
N ILE A 158 -4.71 -0.09 -27.68
CA ILE A 158 -5.53 1.00 -28.25
C ILE A 158 -7.02 0.65 -28.36
N ASN A 159 -7.40 -0.61 -28.17
CA ASN A 159 -8.81 -1.02 -28.14
C ASN A 159 -9.44 -0.81 -26.73
N TYR A 160 -8.64 -0.47 -25.73
CA TYR A 160 -9.13 -0.21 -24.36
C TYR A 160 -9.25 1.28 -24.12
N SER A 161 -10.46 1.77 -23.83
CA SER A 161 -10.70 3.18 -23.49
C SER A 161 -9.86 3.64 -22.30
N ALA A 162 -9.65 2.77 -21.31
CA ALA A 162 -8.81 3.04 -20.16
C ALA A 162 -7.34 3.35 -20.54
N PHE A 163 -6.80 2.68 -21.57
CA PHE A 163 -5.48 3.00 -22.09
C PHE A 163 -5.50 4.32 -22.88
N VAL A 164 -6.41 4.45 -23.83
CA VAL A 164 -6.49 5.62 -24.73
C VAL A 164 -6.68 6.92 -23.94
N ASN A 165 -7.59 6.93 -22.97
CA ASN A 165 -7.87 8.12 -22.16
C ASN A 165 -6.70 8.51 -21.24
N ASN A 166 -5.81 7.58 -20.90
CA ASN A 166 -4.67 7.81 -20.02
C ASN A 166 -3.32 7.64 -20.70
N GLN A 167 -3.28 7.52 -22.03
CA GLN A 167 -2.09 7.15 -22.79
C GLN A 167 -0.89 8.05 -22.47
N GLN A 168 -1.07 9.35 -22.49
CA GLN A 168 0.00 10.31 -22.22
C GLN A 168 0.61 10.11 -20.82
N HIS A 169 -0.21 9.87 -19.81
CA HIS A 169 0.26 9.61 -18.45
C HIS A 169 0.96 8.25 -18.34
N ILE A 170 0.43 7.21 -19.00
CA ILE A 170 1.03 5.87 -19.01
C ILE A 170 2.40 5.92 -19.69
N GLU A 171 2.49 6.56 -20.86
CA GLU A 171 3.72 6.66 -21.64
C GLU A 171 4.78 7.55 -20.98
N SER A 172 4.40 8.61 -20.28
CA SER A 172 5.34 9.45 -19.52
C SER A 172 6.05 8.69 -18.39
N ASN A 173 5.41 7.64 -17.87
CA ASN A 173 5.94 6.78 -16.82
C ASN A 173 6.54 5.46 -17.35
N TRP A 174 6.63 5.31 -18.68
CA TRP A 174 7.08 4.08 -19.32
C TRP A 174 8.58 3.86 -19.15
N GLY A 175 8.96 2.78 -18.47
CA GLY A 175 10.36 2.38 -18.31
C GLY A 175 10.85 1.58 -19.52
N ALA A 176 12.11 1.80 -19.95
CA ALA A 176 12.71 1.15 -21.12
C ALA A 176 12.65 -0.38 -21.04
N ASP A 177 12.95 -0.96 -19.88
CA ASP A 177 13.02 -2.41 -19.69
C ASP A 177 11.70 -3.03 -19.23
N PHE A 178 10.89 -2.29 -18.44
CA PHE A 178 9.76 -2.86 -17.74
C PHE A 178 8.39 -2.28 -18.13
N GLY A 179 8.38 -1.27 -19.01
CA GLY A 179 7.15 -0.58 -19.41
C GLY A 179 6.49 0.16 -18.24
N ASP A 180 5.18 0.01 -18.10
CA ASP A 180 4.38 0.58 -17.00
C ASP A 180 4.48 -0.21 -15.68
N ARG A 181 5.17 -1.37 -15.68
CA ARG A 181 5.35 -2.18 -14.48
C ARG A 181 6.08 -1.42 -13.40
N LYS A 182 5.56 -1.51 -12.19
CA LYS A 182 6.14 -0.85 -11.01
C LYS A 182 5.84 -1.61 -9.72
N ILE A 183 6.70 -1.40 -8.74
CA ILE A 183 6.43 -1.64 -7.35
C ILE A 183 6.24 -0.27 -6.70
N GLU A 184 5.12 -0.07 -6.03
CA GLU A 184 4.79 1.15 -5.34
C GLU A 184 4.01 0.78 -4.09
N LEU A 185 4.72 0.71 -2.95
CA LEU A 185 4.19 0.26 -1.66
C LEU A 185 4.34 1.37 -0.63
N VAL A 186 3.25 1.75 0.00
CA VAL A 186 3.24 2.64 1.17
C VAL A 186 3.34 1.79 2.42
N PHE A 187 4.16 2.25 3.36
CA PHE A 187 4.31 1.68 4.69
C PHE A 187 3.97 2.74 5.73
N ILE A 188 3.13 2.39 6.68
CA ILE A 188 2.80 3.20 7.86
C ILE A 188 3.11 2.36 9.09
N GLY A 189 3.85 2.89 10.03
CA GLY A 189 4.25 2.15 11.22
C GLY A 189 4.89 3.02 12.30
N GLN A 190 5.30 2.41 13.38
CA GLN A 190 5.90 3.09 14.51
C GLN A 190 7.39 2.79 14.60
N ASN A 191 8.22 3.83 14.76
CA ASN A 191 9.68 3.72 14.85
C ASN A 191 10.27 2.88 13.69
N LEU A 192 9.90 3.20 12.46
CA LEU A 192 10.32 2.46 11.27
C LEU A 192 11.81 2.66 11.00
N ASP A 193 12.57 1.58 10.94
CA ASP A 193 13.92 1.62 10.33
C ASP A 193 13.78 1.53 8.80
N VAL A 194 13.48 2.69 8.19
CA VAL A 194 13.25 2.80 6.74
C VAL A 194 14.43 2.26 5.95
N LYS A 195 15.67 2.51 6.39
CA LYS A 195 16.88 2.05 5.67
C LYS A 195 16.97 0.53 5.64
N SER A 196 16.73 -0.12 6.77
CA SER A 196 16.75 -1.58 6.87
C SER A 196 15.62 -2.19 6.04
N ILE A 197 14.40 -1.65 6.13
CA ILE A 197 13.25 -2.15 5.37
C ILE A 197 13.49 -2.02 3.86
N VAL A 198 13.99 -0.87 3.40
CA VAL A 198 14.31 -0.65 1.99
C VAL A 198 15.39 -1.62 1.51
N GLN A 199 16.44 -1.82 2.30
CA GLN A 199 17.53 -2.76 1.96
C GLN A 199 17.02 -4.20 1.87
N ASP A 200 16.17 -4.63 2.79
CA ASP A 200 15.58 -5.97 2.76
C ASP A 200 14.67 -6.18 1.55
N LEU A 201 13.86 -5.17 1.20
CA LEU A 201 13.04 -5.20 0.00
C LEU A 201 13.89 -5.19 -1.28
N ASP A 202 14.96 -4.39 -1.33
CA ASP A 202 15.88 -4.35 -2.47
C ASP A 202 16.60 -5.70 -2.66
N ASN A 203 16.93 -6.40 -1.58
CA ASN A 203 17.46 -7.76 -1.63
C ASN A 203 16.48 -8.80 -2.20
N CYS A 204 15.19 -8.48 -2.21
CA CYS A 204 14.16 -9.32 -2.82
C CYS A 204 13.99 -9.07 -4.33
N LEU A 205 14.55 -7.99 -4.89
CA LEU A 205 14.46 -7.71 -6.33
C LEU A 205 15.32 -8.67 -7.15
N LEU A 206 14.99 -8.86 -8.42
CA LEU A 206 15.88 -9.55 -9.35
C LEU A 206 17.23 -8.83 -9.45
N ASP A 207 18.31 -9.58 -9.45
CA ASP A 207 19.64 -9.10 -9.84
C ASP A 207 19.75 -8.94 -11.37
N ASP A 208 20.86 -8.38 -11.83
CA ASP A 208 21.04 -8.09 -13.26
C ASP A 208 21.11 -9.37 -14.13
N PHE A 209 21.66 -10.47 -13.59
CA PHE A 209 21.70 -11.75 -14.29
C PHE A 209 20.29 -12.39 -14.39
N GLU A 210 19.51 -12.30 -13.32
CA GLU A 210 18.13 -12.77 -13.31
C GLU A 210 17.22 -11.94 -14.24
N ILE A 211 17.49 -10.62 -14.34
CA ILE A 211 16.80 -9.72 -15.29
C ILE A 211 17.09 -10.16 -16.74
N GLU A 212 18.34 -10.46 -17.08
CA GLU A 212 18.66 -10.96 -18.41
C GLU A 212 17.95 -12.29 -18.72
N LYS A 213 17.86 -13.20 -17.76
CA LYS A 213 17.06 -14.42 -17.92
C LYS A 213 15.58 -14.12 -18.13
N TRP A 214 15.04 -13.17 -17.37
CA TRP A 214 13.66 -12.75 -17.49
C TRP A 214 13.36 -12.14 -18.87
N LYS A 215 14.21 -11.25 -19.37
CA LYS A 215 14.10 -10.64 -20.69
C LYS A 215 14.13 -11.68 -21.83
N ASN A 216 14.86 -12.75 -21.65
CA ASN A 216 14.98 -13.84 -22.62
C ASN A 216 13.94 -14.97 -22.43
N ASP A 217 12.90 -14.74 -21.62
CA ASP A 217 11.85 -15.73 -21.28
C ASP A 217 12.41 -17.04 -20.66
N GLN A 218 13.56 -16.93 -19.99
CA GLN A 218 14.24 -18.05 -19.33
C GLN A 218 14.02 -18.07 -17.81
N PHE A 219 13.27 -17.11 -17.28
CA PHE A 219 12.90 -17.10 -15.86
C PHE A 219 11.70 -18.04 -15.65
N THR A 220 11.72 -18.78 -14.54
CA THR A 220 10.63 -19.72 -14.23
C THR A 220 9.30 -19.00 -14.03
N LYS A 221 8.24 -19.54 -14.63
CA LYS A 221 6.85 -19.12 -14.42
C LYS A 221 6.18 -19.87 -13.26
N ILE A 222 6.89 -20.81 -12.63
CA ILE A 222 6.40 -21.60 -11.52
C ILE A 222 6.86 -20.92 -10.23
N ASP A 223 5.95 -20.60 -9.35
CA ASP A 223 6.23 -20.01 -8.06
C ASP A 223 5.32 -20.57 -6.96
N LYS A 224 5.66 -20.28 -5.70
CA LYS A 224 4.90 -20.66 -4.52
C LYS A 224 4.08 -19.49 -3.96
N TRP A 225 4.02 -18.38 -4.68
CA TRP A 225 3.23 -17.23 -4.26
C TRP A 225 1.74 -17.61 -4.20
N PRO A 226 1.02 -17.28 -3.13
CA PRO A 226 -0.38 -17.65 -2.99
C PRO A 226 -1.20 -17.21 -4.21
N ILE A 227 -1.97 -18.12 -4.77
CA ILE A 227 -3.01 -17.81 -5.73
C ILE A 227 -4.26 -17.64 -4.90
N LEU A 228 -4.79 -16.43 -4.89
CA LEU A 228 -6.11 -16.18 -4.33
C LEU A 228 -7.12 -16.49 -5.44
N ASN A 229 -7.90 -17.53 -5.24
CA ASN A 229 -9.02 -17.91 -6.10
C ASN A 229 -10.22 -17.02 -5.76
#